data_1323489897391a06e0ef4c0bdd1293a3
#
_entry.id   1323489897391a06e0ef4c0bdd1293a3
#
_cell.length_a   1.000
_cell.length_b   1.000
_cell.length_c   1.000
_cell.angle_alpha   90.00
_cell.angle_beta   90.00
_cell.angle_gamma   90.00
#
_symmetry.space_group_name_H-M   'P 1'
#
loop_
_entity.id
_entity.type
_entity.pdbx_description
1 polymer ?
#
loop_
_entity_poly.entity_id
_entity_poly.type
_entity_poly.pdbx_seq_one_letter_code
_entity_poly.pdbx_strand_id
1 'polypeptide(L)'
;MLDFEEYYDHLYISPHFDDVSLSCGGQIFRHTAIGDSVLVVTVTGAEPPAGLQSEIVQNLHRRWADSLGETPEAIVAQRRAEDWEAFGVLRAGVLHLDFLDCIYRTSPDGVPLYPGPKDMFGAFNAGDGEVIEALAAALAGLPEAGQVYLPLGVGGHIDHGVTRRAGERAFQDVVYYEDYPYTMTPGALEAVLPIAARGEWQSETIWLTETALVGKTESVSAYRSQISSFFTGLDDLAAKLREEGQRVIADARADGEMVPSWAVGAERIWRRRAAFTLPSFEE
;
A
#
# COMPACT_ATOMS: atom_id res chain seq x y z
N MET A 1 7.28 10.94 22.52
CA MET A 1 5.91 11.05 21.92
C MET A 1 6.15 11.79 20.62
N LEU A 2 5.88 11.19 19.48
CA LEU A 2 5.92 11.92 18.21
C LEU A 2 4.75 12.91 18.28
N ASP A 3 5.02 14.22 18.18
CA ASP A 3 3.99 15.25 18.06
C ASP A 3 3.43 15.13 16.62
N PHE A 4 2.36 14.37 16.46
CA PHE A 4 1.59 14.36 15.23
C PHE A 4 0.76 15.64 15.13
N GLU A 5 0.62 16.16 13.91
CA GLU A 5 -0.33 17.24 13.66
C GLU A 5 -1.76 16.73 13.90
N GLU A 6 -2.68 17.60 14.27
CA GLU A 6 -4.10 17.23 14.44
C GLU A 6 -4.79 16.92 13.12
N TYR A 7 -4.23 17.42 12.00
CA TYR A 7 -4.76 17.30 10.65
C TYR A 7 -3.64 17.12 9.62
N TYR A 8 -3.91 16.30 8.59
CA TYR A 8 -3.08 16.15 7.40
C TYR A 8 -3.90 16.36 6.14
N ASP A 9 -3.30 16.95 5.09
CA ASP A 9 -3.97 17.04 3.78
C ASP A 9 -4.20 15.65 3.18
N HIS A 10 -3.23 14.74 3.37
CA HIS A 10 -3.27 13.39 2.82
C HIS A 10 -2.83 12.34 3.84
N LEU A 11 -3.65 11.29 4.00
CA LEU A 11 -3.39 10.13 4.85
C LEU A 11 -3.35 8.87 3.99
N TYR A 12 -2.20 8.21 3.94
CA TYR A 12 -2.01 6.95 3.21
C TYR A 12 -1.91 5.79 4.17
N ILE A 13 -2.72 4.75 3.97
CA ILE A 13 -2.67 3.52 4.78
C ILE A 13 -1.93 2.45 3.98
N SER A 14 -0.76 2.05 4.47
CA SER A 14 0.13 1.05 3.89
C SER A 14 -0.05 -0.29 4.59
N PRO A 15 -0.42 -1.36 3.91
CA PRO A 15 -0.46 -2.70 4.52
C PRO A 15 0.89 -3.10 5.10
N HIS A 16 1.98 -2.99 4.31
CA HIS A 16 3.35 -3.27 4.71
C HIS A 16 4.23 -2.02 4.53
N PHE A 17 5.50 -2.12 4.89
CA PHE A 17 6.44 -0.99 4.89
C PHE A 17 6.68 -0.35 3.52
N ASP A 18 6.60 -1.08 2.43
CA ASP A 18 7.00 -0.64 1.09
C ASP A 18 5.82 -0.32 0.15
N ASP A 19 4.60 -0.79 0.46
CA ASP A 19 3.46 -0.77 -0.47
C ASP A 19 3.09 0.63 -0.97
N VAL A 20 3.02 1.61 -0.07
CA VAL A 20 2.63 2.99 -0.44
C VAL A 20 3.75 3.68 -1.22
N SER A 21 5.03 3.47 -0.88
CA SER A 21 6.14 4.00 -1.67
C SER A 21 6.14 3.42 -3.08
N LEU A 22 5.95 2.11 -3.21
CA LEU A 22 5.85 1.39 -4.49
C LEU A 22 4.65 1.86 -5.33
N SER A 23 3.50 2.08 -4.71
CA SER A 23 2.25 2.40 -5.41
C SER A 23 2.05 3.91 -5.64
N CYS A 24 2.36 4.75 -4.65
CA CYS A 24 2.00 6.17 -4.56
C CYS A 24 3.18 7.13 -4.37
N GLY A 25 4.43 6.64 -4.41
CA GLY A 25 5.60 7.47 -4.12
C GLY A 25 5.71 8.72 -4.99
N GLY A 26 5.34 8.64 -6.26
CA GLY A 26 5.31 9.78 -7.17
C GLY A 26 4.23 10.80 -6.82
N GLN A 27 3.04 10.34 -6.43
CA GLN A 27 1.94 11.18 -5.97
C GLN A 27 2.30 11.88 -4.66
N ILE A 28 2.85 11.17 -3.68
CA ILE A 28 3.30 11.74 -2.41
C ILE A 28 4.35 12.83 -2.65
N PHE A 29 5.36 12.54 -3.49
CA PHE A 29 6.36 13.55 -3.86
C PHE A 29 5.72 14.83 -4.42
N ARG A 30 4.68 14.72 -5.24
CA ARG A 30 3.96 15.87 -5.79
C ARG A 30 3.23 16.66 -4.71
N HIS A 31 2.53 15.98 -3.79
CA HIS A 31 1.82 16.63 -2.69
C HIS A 31 2.78 17.41 -1.79
N THR A 32 3.84 16.77 -1.33
CA THR A 32 4.82 17.44 -0.46
C THR A 32 5.60 18.55 -1.18
N ALA A 33 5.82 18.44 -2.50
CA ALA A 33 6.49 19.48 -3.29
C ALA A 33 5.68 20.78 -3.40
N ILE A 34 4.36 20.73 -3.28
CA ILE A 34 3.49 21.92 -3.24
C ILE A 34 3.16 22.38 -1.82
N GLY A 35 3.65 21.68 -0.82
CA GLY A 35 3.52 22.05 0.60
C GLY A 35 2.39 21.35 1.35
N ASP A 36 1.71 20.37 0.73
CA ASP A 36 0.70 19.58 1.42
C ASP A 36 1.34 18.70 2.49
N SER A 37 0.67 18.57 3.63
CA SER A 37 1.04 17.68 4.72
C SER A 37 0.60 16.24 4.41
N VAL A 38 1.54 15.29 4.51
CA VAL A 38 1.29 13.87 4.21
C VAL A 38 1.69 13.02 5.40
N LEU A 39 0.79 12.11 5.84
CA LEU A 39 1.09 11.05 6.79
C LEU A 39 0.91 9.69 6.12
N VAL A 40 1.91 8.83 6.27
CA VAL A 40 1.82 7.41 5.89
C VAL A 40 1.74 6.56 7.16
N VAL A 41 0.73 5.70 7.21
CA VAL A 41 0.50 4.79 8.34
C VAL A 41 0.69 3.37 7.86
N THR A 42 1.79 2.74 8.29
CA THR A 42 2.08 1.33 8.00
C THR A 42 1.43 0.44 9.04
N VAL A 43 0.58 -0.48 8.58
CA VAL A 43 -0.26 -1.32 9.44
C VAL A 43 0.53 -2.43 10.10
N THR A 44 1.25 -3.26 9.32
CA THR A 44 1.90 -4.46 9.83
C THR A 44 3.32 -4.18 10.34
N GLY A 45 3.40 -3.26 11.31
CA GLY A 45 4.66 -2.88 11.93
C GLY A 45 5.05 -3.69 13.17
N ALA A 46 4.24 -4.66 13.62
CA ALA A 46 4.51 -5.43 14.83
C ALA A 46 5.76 -6.31 14.71
N GLU A 47 6.43 -6.52 15.84
CA GLU A 47 7.47 -7.54 15.94
C GLU A 47 6.86 -8.95 15.89
N PRO A 48 7.55 -9.92 15.26
CA PRO A 48 7.06 -11.30 15.21
C PRO A 48 6.99 -11.90 16.61
N PRO A 49 5.99 -12.75 16.89
CA PRO A 49 5.89 -13.46 18.16
C PRO A 49 7.13 -14.33 18.42
N ALA A 50 7.63 -14.32 19.65
CA ALA A 50 8.77 -15.13 20.04
C ALA A 50 8.53 -16.62 19.77
N GLY A 51 9.51 -17.27 19.15
CA GLY A 51 9.47 -18.72 18.88
C GLY A 51 8.65 -19.12 17.65
N LEU A 52 8.06 -18.20 16.90
CA LEU A 52 7.38 -18.52 15.65
C LEU A 52 8.42 -18.90 14.57
N GLN A 53 8.36 -20.15 14.11
CA GLN A 53 9.32 -20.80 13.24
C GLN A 53 8.65 -21.49 12.05
N SER A 54 7.61 -20.88 11.44
CA SER A 54 7.02 -21.44 10.24
C SER A 54 8.04 -21.39 9.06
N GLU A 55 7.91 -22.32 8.11
CA GLU A 55 8.82 -22.38 6.97
C GLU A 55 8.79 -21.07 6.14
N ILE A 56 7.60 -20.49 5.99
CA ILE A 56 7.45 -19.22 5.25
C ILE A 56 8.19 -18.08 5.95
N VAL A 57 8.05 -17.96 7.28
CA VAL A 57 8.74 -16.93 8.07
C VAL A 57 10.24 -17.08 7.91
N GLN A 58 10.79 -18.28 8.07
CA GLN A 58 12.22 -18.53 7.90
C GLN A 58 12.72 -18.20 6.49
N ASN A 59 11.92 -18.52 5.45
CA ASN A 59 12.29 -18.24 4.07
C ASN A 59 12.30 -16.74 3.76
N LEU A 60 11.29 -16.00 4.25
CA LEU A 60 11.20 -14.56 4.06
C LEU A 60 12.26 -13.81 4.88
N HIS A 61 12.46 -14.19 6.15
CA HIS A 61 13.49 -13.57 6.98
C HIS A 61 14.89 -13.75 6.40
N ARG A 62 15.22 -14.95 5.85
CA ARG A 62 16.51 -15.16 5.15
C ARG A 62 16.68 -14.28 3.92
N ARG A 63 15.59 -13.88 3.27
CA ARG A 63 15.63 -12.96 2.13
C ARG A 63 15.76 -11.51 2.56
N TRP A 64 15.11 -11.13 3.67
CA TRP A 64 15.07 -9.76 4.15
C TRP A 64 16.28 -9.37 5.00
N ALA A 65 16.98 -10.35 5.57
CA ALA A 65 18.14 -10.11 6.40
C ALA A 65 19.33 -9.57 5.59
N ASP A 66 20.00 -8.54 6.10
CA ASP A 66 21.24 -8.01 5.54
C ASP A 66 22.42 -8.94 5.79
N SER A 67 22.37 -9.72 6.90
CA SER A 67 23.42 -10.67 7.29
C SER A 67 22.84 -12.00 7.76
N LEU A 68 23.66 -13.05 7.70
CA LEU A 68 23.29 -14.36 8.22
C LEU A 68 23.18 -14.34 9.74
N GLY A 69 22.04 -14.83 10.25
CA GLY A 69 21.80 -14.98 11.68
C GLY A 69 21.19 -13.79 12.37
N GLU A 70 20.65 -12.81 11.64
CA GLU A 70 19.84 -11.76 12.23
C GLU A 70 18.58 -12.31 12.90
N THR A 71 18.21 -11.67 14.01
CA THR A 71 16.97 -12.07 14.70
C THR A 71 15.73 -11.52 13.99
N PRO A 72 14.57 -12.16 14.12
CA PRO A 72 13.32 -11.63 13.56
C PRO A 72 13.02 -10.18 13.96
N GLU A 73 13.31 -9.83 15.21
CA GLU A 73 13.11 -8.47 15.73
C GLU A 73 14.06 -7.47 15.05
N ALA A 74 15.33 -7.84 14.82
CA ALA A 74 16.29 -7.01 14.11
C ALA A 74 15.87 -6.75 12.66
N ILE A 75 15.34 -7.76 11.98
CA ILE A 75 14.80 -7.66 10.62
C ILE A 75 13.63 -6.66 10.56
N VAL A 76 12.68 -6.75 11.50
CA VAL A 76 11.55 -5.81 11.54
C VAL A 76 12.02 -4.40 11.90
N ALA A 77 12.97 -4.26 12.83
CA ALA A 77 13.56 -2.96 13.18
C ALA A 77 14.27 -2.32 11.97
N GLN A 78 14.99 -3.11 11.17
CA GLN A 78 15.60 -2.67 9.91
C GLN A 78 14.53 -2.20 8.92
N ARG A 79 13.48 -2.96 8.68
CA ARG A 79 12.38 -2.59 7.76
C ARG A 79 11.67 -1.30 8.20
N ARG A 80 11.48 -1.09 9.52
CA ARG A 80 10.97 0.18 10.05
C ARG A 80 11.92 1.36 9.75
N ALA A 81 13.25 1.15 9.86
CA ALA A 81 14.23 2.17 9.54
C ALA A 81 14.25 2.50 8.03
N GLU A 82 14.12 1.49 7.17
CA GLU A 82 13.99 1.66 5.72
C GLU A 82 12.73 2.47 5.36
N ASP A 83 11.62 2.24 6.04
CA ASP A 83 10.36 2.97 5.85
C ASP A 83 10.51 4.45 6.22
N TRP A 84 11.14 4.77 7.34
CA TRP A 84 11.44 6.16 7.70
C TRP A 84 12.40 6.83 6.72
N GLU A 85 13.42 6.12 6.22
CA GLU A 85 14.32 6.62 5.19
C GLU A 85 13.57 6.92 3.89
N ALA A 86 12.73 5.99 3.44
CA ALA A 86 11.93 6.09 2.23
C ALA A 86 10.99 7.31 2.24
N PHE A 87 10.21 7.46 3.31
CA PHE A 87 9.29 8.61 3.41
C PHE A 87 9.99 9.91 3.80
N GLY A 88 11.18 9.85 4.40
CA GLY A 88 12.07 10.99 4.54
C GLY A 88 12.47 11.60 3.20
N VAL A 89 12.76 10.77 2.18
CA VAL A 89 12.98 11.22 0.78
C VAL A 89 11.76 11.95 0.22
N LEU A 90 10.57 11.44 0.52
CA LEU A 90 9.29 12.02 0.07
C LEU A 90 8.78 13.16 0.97
N ARG A 91 9.46 13.48 2.07
CA ARG A 91 9.09 14.50 3.06
C ARG A 91 7.71 14.26 3.69
N ALA A 92 7.31 13.00 3.82
CA ALA A 92 6.08 12.58 4.47
C ALA A 92 6.34 12.13 5.91
N GLY A 93 5.36 12.32 6.80
CA GLY A 93 5.35 11.74 8.14
C GLY A 93 5.09 10.24 8.08
N VAL A 94 5.58 9.51 9.08
CA VAL A 94 5.42 8.04 9.18
C VAL A 94 4.92 7.65 10.55
N LEU A 95 3.94 6.77 10.59
CA LEU A 95 3.45 6.09 11.78
C LEU A 95 3.39 4.59 11.53
N HIS A 96 3.97 3.79 12.43
CA HIS A 96 3.84 2.34 12.39
C HIS A 96 2.81 1.89 13.44
N LEU A 97 1.79 1.16 13.00
CA LEU A 97 0.88 0.46 13.89
C LEU A 97 1.48 -0.89 14.29
N ASP A 98 0.95 -1.46 15.38
CA ASP A 98 1.46 -2.69 15.98
C ASP A 98 0.58 -3.90 15.63
N PHE A 99 0.27 -4.07 14.33
CA PHE A 99 -0.43 -5.25 13.82
C PHE A 99 0.55 -6.23 13.19
N LEU A 100 0.26 -7.52 13.35
CA LEU A 100 1.08 -8.59 12.78
C LEU A 100 0.84 -8.74 11.28
N ASP A 101 1.93 -8.86 10.51
CA ASP A 101 1.89 -9.38 9.15
C ASP A 101 1.21 -10.77 9.14
N CYS A 102 0.48 -11.12 8.08
CA CYS A 102 -0.27 -12.37 7.99
C CYS A 102 0.61 -13.60 8.21
N ILE A 103 1.89 -13.54 7.83
CA ILE A 103 2.83 -14.65 8.04
C ILE A 103 3.13 -14.95 9.51
N TYR A 104 2.84 -14.02 10.40
CA TYR A 104 3.02 -14.17 11.85
C TYR A 104 1.73 -14.53 12.59
N ARG A 105 0.58 -14.49 11.92
CA ARG A 105 -0.70 -14.79 12.56
C ARG A 105 -0.89 -16.27 12.78
N THR A 106 -1.33 -16.61 13.98
CA THR A 106 -1.63 -17.98 14.39
C THR A 106 -3.04 -18.11 14.94
N SER A 107 -3.60 -19.31 14.90
CA SER A 107 -4.78 -19.66 15.69
C SER A 107 -4.46 -19.59 17.19
N PRO A 108 -5.48 -19.63 18.09
CA PRO A 108 -5.27 -19.72 19.55
C PRO A 108 -4.41 -20.92 19.98
N ASP A 109 -4.39 -21.98 19.18
CA ASP A 109 -3.56 -23.17 19.42
C ASP A 109 -2.13 -23.05 18.86
N GLY A 110 -1.76 -21.85 18.34
CA GLY A 110 -0.41 -21.58 17.81
C GLY A 110 -0.15 -22.11 16.40
N VAL A 111 -1.19 -22.54 15.67
CA VAL A 111 -1.05 -23.01 14.29
C VAL A 111 -1.02 -21.81 13.35
N PRO A 112 -0.01 -21.68 12.44
CA PRO A 112 0.03 -20.60 11.46
C PRO A 112 -1.24 -20.57 10.60
N LEU A 113 -1.84 -19.37 10.44
CA LEU A 113 -3.04 -19.18 9.61
C LEU A 113 -2.68 -19.18 8.11
N TYR A 114 -1.48 -18.75 7.79
CA TYR A 114 -0.96 -18.62 6.43
C TYR A 114 0.40 -19.31 6.31
N PRO A 115 0.44 -20.67 6.27
CA PRO A 115 1.67 -21.45 6.39
C PRO A 115 2.54 -21.44 5.12
N GLY A 116 2.00 -21.04 3.96
CA GLY A 116 2.70 -21.08 2.69
C GLY A 116 2.51 -19.84 1.83
N PRO A 117 3.37 -19.64 0.81
CA PRO A 117 3.33 -18.44 -0.05
C PRO A 117 1.98 -18.23 -0.76
N LYS A 118 1.28 -19.30 -1.10
CA LYS A 118 -0.03 -19.21 -1.76
C LYS A 118 -1.15 -18.82 -0.79
N ASP A 119 -0.99 -19.13 0.48
CA ASP A 119 -2.01 -18.88 1.50
C ASP A 119 -2.12 -17.39 1.84
N MET A 120 -1.05 -16.61 1.57
CA MET A 120 -1.07 -15.14 1.71
C MET A 120 -1.99 -14.45 0.70
N PHE A 121 -2.54 -15.18 -0.27
CA PHE A 121 -3.39 -14.63 -1.33
C PHE A 121 -4.74 -15.36 -1.35
N GLY A 122 -5.83 -14.60 -1.45
CA GLY A 122 -7.17 -15.15 -1.64
C GLY A 122 -8.12 -14.96 -0.46
N ALA A 123 -8.54 -16.07 0.19
CA ALA A 123 -9.60 -16.02 1.19
C ALA A 123 -9.07 -15.72 2.59
N PHE A 124 -9.81 -14.89 3.33
CA PHE A 124 -9.53 -14.61 4.73
C PHE A 124 -9.75 -15.83 5.63
N ASN A 125 -8.93 -15.95 6.67
CA ASN A 125 -9.18 -16.84 7.77
C ASN A 125 -10.25 -16.28 8.73
N ALA A 126 -10.87 -17.16 9.52
CA ALA A 126 -11.90 -16.75 10.48
C ALA A 126 -11.40 -15.73 11.51
N GLY A 127 -10.11 -15.80 11.90
CA GLY A 127 -9.48 -14.85 12.84
C GLY A 127 -9.26 -13.45 12.27
N ASP A 128 -9.25 -13.27 10.95
CA ASP A 128 -9.03 -11.93 10.35
C ASP A 128 -10.18 -10.97 10.63
N GLY A 129 -11.38 -11.46 10.94
CA GLY A 129 -12.50 -10.62 11.35
C GLY A 129 -12.16 -9.76 12.58
N GLU A 130 -11.54 -10.35 13.60
CA GLU A 130 -11.13 -9.63 14.80
C GLU A 130 -10.00 -8.64 14.51
N VAL A 131 -9.06 -9.00 13.64
CA VAL A 131 -7.98 -8.10 13.19
C VAL A 131 -8.56 -6.88 12.47
N ILE A 132 -9.54 -7.10 11.57
CA ILE A 132 -10.21 -6.01 10.84
C ILE A 132 -10.94 -5.06 11.81
N GLU A 133 -11.66 -5.55 12.81
CA GLU A 133 -12.33 -4.70 13.79
C GLU A 133 -11.33 -3.92 14.66
N ALA A 134 -10.28 -4.57 15.15
CA ALA A 134 -9.24 -3.91 15.95
C ALA A 134 -8.50 -2.85 15.12
N LEU A 135 -8.17 -3.15 13.88
CA LEU A 135 -7.53 -2.20 12.97
C LEU A 135 -8.45 -1.03 12.64
N ALA A 136 -9.73 -1.26 12.38
CA ALA A 136 -10.70 -0.19 12.13
C ALA A 136 -10.79 0.77 13.32
N ALA A 137 -10.80 0.24 14.55
CA ALA A 137 -10.80 1.06 15.77
C ALA A 137 -9.51 1.88 15.91
N ALA A 138 -8.35 1.29 15.58
CA ALA A 138 -7.07 2.01 15.60
C ALA A 138 -7.01 3.11 14.54
N LEU A 139 -7.48 2.84 13.32
CA LEU A 139 -7.54 3.81 12.22
C LEU A 139 -8.48 4.98 12.53
N ALA A 140 -9.62 4.72 13.19
CA ALA A 140 -10.55 5.77 13.62
C ALA A 140 -9.97 6.73 14.68
N GLY A 141 -8.87 6.35 15.33
CA GLY A 141 -8.13 7.19 16.29
C GLY A 141 -7.00 8.02 15.67
N LEU A 142 -6.78 7.95 14.36
CA LEU A 142 -5.76 8.73 13.67
C LEU A 142 -6.17 10.20 13.53
N PRO A 143 -5.22 11.11 13.27
CA PRO A 143 -5.49 12.50 12.93
C PRO A 143 -6.52 12.64 11.79
N GLU A 144 -7.27 13.73 11.79
CA GLU A 144 -8.15 14.05 10.67
C GLU A 144 -7.36 14.26 9.38
N ALA A 145 -7.96 13.91 8.25
CA ALA A 145 -7.31 14.09 6.95
C ALA A 145 -8.28 14.62 5.89
N GLY A 146 -7.77 15.45 5.00
CA GLY A 146 -8.51 15.95 3.83
C GLY A 146 -8.83 14.84 2.84
N GLN A 147 -7.89 13.89 2.65
CA GLN A 147 -8.11 12.71 1.82
C GLN A 147 -7.40 11.49 2.40
N VAL A 148 -8.13 10.37 2.47
CA VAL A 148 -7.60 9.07 2.90
C VAL A 148 -7.42 8.15 1.71
N TYR A 149 -6.25 7.48 1.65
CA TYR A 149 -5.89 6.54 0.58
C TYR A 149 -5.73 5.12 1.15
N LEU A 150 -6.42 4.17 0.57
CA LEU A 150 -6.40 2.75 0.95
C LEU A 150 -5.88 1.90 -0.23
N PRO A 151 -5.33 0.70 0.03
CA PRO A 151 -5.03 -0.24 -1.04
C PRO A 151 -6.32 -0.68 -1.75
N LEU A 152 -6.28 -0.80 -3.08
CA LEU A 152 -7.39 -1.35 -3.85
C LEU A 152 -7.51 -2.86 -3.65
N GLY A 153 -6.43 -3.52 -3.23
CA GLY A 153 -6.35 -4.96 -3.01
C GLY A 153 -6.05 -5.75 -4.28
N VAL A 154 -5.39 -5.14 -5.26
CA VAL A 154 -4.92 -5.83 -6.48
C VAL A 154 -3.96 -6.95 -6.07
N GLY A 155 -4.09 -8.12 -6.71
CA GLY A 155 -3.30 -9.30 -6.38
C GLY A 155 -3.88 -10.17 -5.26
N GLY A 156 -4.80 -9.63 -4.44
CA GLY A 156 -5.53 -10.41 -3.43
C GLY A 156 -4.71 -10.80 -2.21
N HIS A 157 -3.63 -10.03 -1.88
CA HIS A 157 -2.89 -10.26 -0.66
C HIS A 157 -3.78 -10.03 0.58
N ILE A 158 -3.70 -10.92 1.55
CA ILE A 158 -4.56 -10.92 2.75
C ILE A 158 -4.47 -9.59 3.50
N ASP A 159 -3.26 -9.09 3.78
CA ASP A 159 -3.09 -7.85 4.54
C ASP A 159 -3.60 -6.61 3.80
N HIS A 160 -3.51 -6.58 2.46
CA HIS A 160 -4.13 -5.53 1.67
C HIS A 160 -5.66 -5.56 1.80
N GLY A 161 -6.24 -6.76 1.75
CA GLY A 161 -7.67 -6.95 1.95
C GLY A 161 -8.14 -6.61 3.37
N VAL A 162 -7.36 -6.95 4.40
CA VAL A 162 -7.61 -6.59 5.81
C VAL A 162 -7.55 -5.08 5.98
N THR A 163 -6.48 -4.44 5.49
CA THR A 163 -6.27 -3.00 5.56
C THR A 163 -7.40 -2.23 4.86
N ARG A 164 -7.76 -2.66 3.65
CA ARG A 164 -8.87 -2.06 2.91
C ARG A 164 -10.19 -2.14 3.69
N ARG A 165 -10.55 -3.33 4.19
CA ARG A 165 -11.82 -3.52 4.92
C ARG A 165 -11.88 -2.76 6.23
N ALA A 166 -10.76 -2.67 6.94
CA ALA A 166 -10.67 -1.87 8.16
C ALA A 166 -10.80 -0.37 7.85
N GLY A 167 -10.10 0.11 6.82
CA GLY A 167 -10.18 1.50 6.38
C GLY A 167 -11.58 1.89 5.89
N GLU A 168 -12.27 1.02 5.14
CA GLU A 168 -13.66 1.21 4.69
C GLU A 168 -14.66 1.29 5.87
N ARG A 169 -14.30 0.79 7.07
CA ARG A 169 -15.09 0.94 8.30
C ARG A 169 -14.74 2.19 9.08
N ALA A 170 -13.47 2.57 9.07
CA ALA A 170 -12.98 3.72 9.84
C ALA A 170 -13.28 5.06 9.16
N PHE A 171 -13.27 5.09 7.82
CA PHE A 171 -13.37 6.32 7.04
C PHE A 171 -14.53 6.26 6.04
N GLN A 172 -15.13 7.43 5.74
CA GLN A 172 -16.26 7.51 4.81
C GLN A 172 -15.84 7.75 3.36
N ASP A 173 -15.09 8.82 3.10
CA ASP A 173 -14.68 9.22 1.76
C ASP A 173 -13.24 8.79 1.48
N VAL A 174 -13.08 7.58 0.98
CA VAL A 174 -11.77 6.99 0.70
C VAL A 174 -11.47 6.93 -0.79
N VAL A 175 -10.20 7.03 -1.10
CA VAL A 175 -9.61 6.80 -2.41
C VAL A 175 -8.81 5.51 -2.36
N TYR A 176 -8.76 4.78 -3.47
CA TYR A 176 -8.03 3.52 -3.53
C TYR A 176 -6.89 3.65 -4.53
N TYR A 177 -5.67 3.29 -4.10
CA TYR A 177 -4.52 3.20 -4.99
C TYR A 177 -4.37 1.80 -5.57
N GLU A 178 -3.85 1.71 -6.80
CA GLU A 178 -3.48 0.43 -7.42
C GLU A 178 -2.23 -0.13 -6.74
N ASP A 179 -2.30 -1.40 -6.32
CA ASP A 179 -1.23 -2.06 -5.55
C ASP A 179 -0.13 -2.57 -6.49
N TYR A 180 0.92 -1.81 -6.70
CA TYR A 180 2.13 -2.24 -7.39
C TYR A 180 3.02 -3.07 -6.43
N PRO A 181 3.64 -4.21 -6.85
CA PRO A 181 3.77 -4.67 -8.23
C PRO A 181 2.68 -5.61 -8.73
N TYR A 182 1.61 -5.86 -7.97
CA TYR A 182 0.57 -6.81 -8.36
C TYR A 182 -0.18 -6.39 -9.64
N THR A 183 -0.25 -5.09 -9.93
CA THR A 183 -0.81 -4.54 -11.17
C THR A 183 -0.11 -5.06 -12.43
N MET A 184 1.15 -5.51 -12.33
CA MET A 184 1.89 -6.09 -13.45
C MET A 184 1.40 -7.49 -13.83
N THR A 185 0.59 -8.14 -12.98
CA THR A 185 0.02 -9.45 -13.28
C THR A 185 -1.20 -9.29 -14.18
N PRO A 186 -1.22 -9.85 -15.40
CA PRO A 186 -2.37 -9.75 -16.30
C PRO A 186 -3.65 -10.22 -15.63
N GLY A 187 -4.71 -9.40 -15.69
CA GLY A 187 -6.02 -9.70 -15.12
C GLY A 187 -6.15 -9.44 -13.61
N ALA A 188 -5.09 -9.05 -12.91
CA ALA A 188 -5.17 -8.80 -11.47
C ALA A 188 -6.05 -7.60 -11.12
N LEU A 189 -6.00 -6.52 -11.89
CA LEU A 189 -6.88 -5.36 -11.71
C LEU A 189 -8.34 -5.73 -12.02
N GLU A 190 -8.61 -6.48 -13.07
CA GLU A 190 -9.94 -6.96 -13.43
C GLU A 190 -10.55 -7.89 -12.38
N ALA A 191 -9.72 -8.61 -11.63
CA ALA A 191 -10.21 -9.46 -10.54
C ALA A 191 -10.79 -8.64 -9.37
N VAL A 192 -10.27 -7.45 -9.13
CA VAL A 192 -10.73 -6.53 -8.05
C VAL A 192 -11.77 -5.54 -8.56
N LEU A 193 -11.63 -5.10 -9.82
CA LEU A 193 -12.53 -4.18 -10.53
C LEU A 193 -13.06 -4.84 -11.82
N PRO A 194 -14.01 -5.78 -11.72
CA PRO A 194 -14.60 -6.40 -12.90
C PRO A 194 -15.18 -5.34 -13.84
N ILE A 195 -15.03 -5.56 -15.15
CA ILE A 195 -15.55 -4.63 -16.19
C ILE A 195 -17.01 -4.27 -15.96
N ALA A 196 -17.82 -5.23 -15.50
CA ALA A 196 -19.23 -5.01 -15.17
C ALA A 196 -19.46 -4.03 -14.01
N ALA A 197 -18.52 -3.95 -13.06
CA ALA A 197 -18.59 -3.05 -11.90
C ALA A 197 -17.91 -1.70 -12.14
N ARG A 198 -17.16 -1.52 -13.24
CA ARG A 198 -16.43 -0.27 -13.53
C ARG A 198 -17.32 0.96 -13.62
N GLY A 199 -18.60 0.81 -13.95
CA GLY A 199 -19.59 1.89 -13.93
C GLY A 199 -19.80 2.50 -12.52
N GLU A 200 -19.51 1.75 -11.47
CA GLU A 200 -19.60 2.19 -10.06
C GLU A 200 -18.32 2.89 -9.58
N TRP A 201 -17.27 2.90 -10.40
CA TRP A 201 -15.97 3.45 -10.08
C TRP A 201 -15.59 4.56 -11.03
N GLN A 202 -14.79 5.48 -10.52
CA GLN A 202 -14.14 6.52 -11.28
C GLN A 202 -12.63 6.42 -11.04
N SER A 203 -11.86 6.30 -12.11
CA SER A 203 -10.40 6.43 -12.06
C SER A 203 -9.98 7.89 -12.16
N GLU A 204 -8.85 8.18 -11.57
CA GLU A 204 -8.12 9.44 -11.73
C GLU A 204 -6.66 9.11 -12.00
N THR A 205 -6.11 9.69 -13.05
CA THR A 205 -4.71 9.50 -13.44
C THR A 205 -3.85 10.63 -12.88
N ILE A 206 -2.88 10.26 -12.05
CA ILE A 206 -1.92 11.17 -11.44
C ILE A 206 -0.67 11.22 -12.30
N TRP A 207 -0.54 12.25 -13.11
CA TRP A 207 0.61 12.41 -14.03
C TRP A 207 1.89 12.75 -13.28
N LEU A 208 2.99 12.08 -13.61
CA LEU A 208 4.28 12.25 -12.96
C LEU A 208 5.28 12.97 -13.88
N THR A 209 5.96 13.96 -13.32
CA THR A 209 7.15 14.57 -13.91
C THR A 209 8.36 13.66 -13.72
N GLU A 210 9.46 13.92 -14.44
CA GLU A 210 10.73 13.21 -14.22
C GLU A 210 11.19 13.31 -12.76
N THR A 211 11.08 14.49 -12.16
CA THR A 211 11.46 14.69 -10.75
C THR A 211 10.62 13.86 -9.78
N ALA A 212 9.31 13.73 -10.02
CA ALA A 212 8.44 12.90 -9.19
C ALA A 212 8.76 11.41 -9.34
N LEU A 213 9.07 10.96 -10.56
CA LEU A 213 9.47 9.57 -10.80
C LEU A 213 10.84 9.25 -10.17
N VAL A 214 11.79 10.19 -10.23
CA VAL A 214 13.08 10.07 -9.53
C VAL A 214 12.86 9.99 -8.02
N GLY A 215 12.08 10.91 -7.44
CA GLY A 215 11.77 10.89 -6.00
C GLY A 215 11.11 9.57 -5.56
N LYS A 216 10.16 9.04 -6.34
CA LYS A 216 9.60 7.70 -6.12
C LYS A 216 10.68 6.62 -6.14
N THR A 217 11.55 6.65 -7.15
CA THR A 217 12.62 5.64 -7.31
C THR A 217 13.61 5.68 -6.14
N GLU A 218 14.00 6.88 -5.70
CA GLU A 218 14.87 7.06 -4.54
C GLU A 218 14.21 6.56 -3.25
N SER A 219 12.93 6.86 -3.04
CA SER A 219 12.16 6.35 -1.90
C SER A 219 12.10 4.82 -1.89
N VAL A 220 11.72 4.19 -3.00
CA VAL A 220 11.68 2.72 -3.10
C VAL A 220 13.06 2.09 -2.91
N SER A 221 14.13 2.77 -3.34
CA SER A 221 15.52 2.30 -3.18
C SER A 221 15.96 2.17 -1.72
N ALA A 222 15.29 2.86 -0.80
CA ALA A 222 15.58 2.78 0.63
C ALA A 222 15.19 1.41 1.23
N TYR A 223 14.24 0.68 0.63
CA TYR A 223 13.83 -0.65 1.10
C TYR A 223 14.78 -1.76 0.63
N ARG A 224 16.02 -1.70 1.11
CA ARG A 224 17.11 -2.63 0.72
C ARG A 224 16.74 -4.09 0.94
N SER A 225 16.02 -4.38 2.03
CA SER A 225 15.53 -5.72 2.36
C SER A 225 14.53 -6.27 1.32
N GLN A 226 13.83 -5.38 0.59
CA GLN A 226 12.77 -5.74 -0.35
C GLN A 226 13.21 -5.76 -1.81
N ILE A 227 14.36 -5.15 -2.16
CA ILE A 227 14.84 -5.09 -3.55
C ILE A 227 14.86 -6.49 -4.18
N SER A 228 15.47 -7.48 -3.53
CA SER A 228 15.56 -8.84 -4.06
C SER A 228 14.22 -9.59 -4.13
N SER A 229 13.17 -9.07 -3.55
CA SER A 229 11.83 -9.65 -3.61
C SER A 229 11.11 -9.33 -4.93
N PHE A 230 11.38 -8.17 -5.52
CA PHE A 230 10.67 -7.65 -6.68
C PHE A 230 11.58 -7.29 -7.85
N PHE A 231 12.88 -7.04 -7.60
CA PHE A 231 13.82 -6.50 -8.57
C PHE A 231 15.14 -7.25 -8.54
N THR A 232 15.86 -7.25 -9.66
CA THR A 232 17.21 -7.84 -9.76
C THR A 232 18.33 -6.86 -9.35
N GLY A 233 17.97 -5.63 -8.98
CA GLY A 233 18.86 -4.57 -8.53
C GLY A 233 18.26 -3.18 -8.78
N LEU A 234 19.01 -2.12 -8.44
CA LEU A 234 18.50 -0.74 -8.51
C LEU A 234 18.21 -0.27 -9.94
N ASP A 235 19.00 -0.72 -10.93
CA ASP A 235 18.74 -0.38 -12.33
C ASP A 235 17.42 -1.00 -12.83
N ASP A 236 17.16 -2.24 -12.44
CA ASP A 236 15.92 -2.96 -12.77
C ASP A 236 14.73 -2.32 -12.04
N LEU A 237 14.90 -1.91 -10.79
CA LEU A 237 13.89 -1.16 -10.03
C LEU A 237 13.50 0.12 -10.77
N ALA A 238 14.47 0.96 -11.15
CA ALA A 238 14.22 2.21 -11.86
C ALA A 238 13.52 1.96 -13.21
N ALA A 239 13.95 0.93 -13.95
CA ALA A 239 13.34 0.55 -15.23
C ALA A 239 11.88 0.11 -15.05
N LYS A 240 11.60 -0.75 -14.07
CA LYS A 240 10.25 -1.29 -13.81
C LYS A 240 9.28 -0.24 -13.28
N LEU A 241 9.72 0.68 -12.41
CA LEU A 241 8.87 1.78 -11.99
C LEU A 241 8.51 2.71 -13.16
N ARG A 242 9.45 2.95 -14.07
CA ARG A 242 9.19 3.70 -15.30
C ARG A 242 8.24 2.94 -16.24
N GLU A 243 8.44 1.63 -16.41
CA GLU A 243 7.56 0.77 -17.20
C GLU A 243 6.12 0.80 -16.68
N GLU A 244 5.93 0.69 -15.36
CA GLU A 244 4.60 0.79 -14.75
C GLU A 244 3.97 2.17 -14.99
N GLY A 245 4.71 3.25 -14.79
CA GLY A 245 4.21 4.60 -15.07
C GLY A 245 3.82 4.79 -16.54
N GLN A 246 4.54 4.17 -17.48
CA GLN A 246 4.21 4.20 -18.91
C GLN A 246 3.01 3.31 -19.24
N ARG A 247 2.82 2.18 -18.52
CA ARG A 247 1.61 1.33 -18.64
C ARG A 247 0.37 2.14 -18.28
N VAL A 248 0.41 2.85 -17.14
CA VAL A 248 -0.73 3.70 -16.71
C VAL A 248 -1.01 4.83 -17.74
N ILE A 249 0.02 5.44 -18.32
CA ILE A 249 -0.14 6.42 -19.42
C ILE A 249 -0.82 5.78 -20.63
N ALA A 250 -0.42 4.57 -21.01
CA ALA A 250 -0.99 3.87 -22.16
C ALA A 250 -2.48 3.55 -21.94
N ASP A 251 -2.83 3.11 -20.74
CA ASP A 251 -4.22 2.82 -20.36
C ASP A 251 -5.07 4.09 -20.35
N ALA A 252 -4.58 5.18 -19.74
CA ALA A 252 -5.28 6.46 -19.72
C ALA A 252 -5.54 6.99 -21.14
N ARG A 253 -4.56 6.83 -22.04
CA ARG A 253 -4.71 7.20 -23.46
C ARG A 253 -5.76 6.33 -24.16
N ALA A 254 -5.81 5.02 -23.85
CA ALA A 254 -6.83 4.12 -24.40
C ALA A 254 -8.24 4.48 -23.90
N ASP A 255 -8.33 4.98 -22.66
CA ASP A 255 -9.57 5.50 -22.07
C ASP A 255 -9.95 6.91 -22.57
N GLY A 256 -9.16 7.50 -23.47
CA GLY A 256 -9.42 8.80 -24.10
C GLY A 256 -8.94 10.00 -23.29
N GLU A 257 -8.14 9.82 -22.25
CA GLU A 257 -7.56 10.91 -21.49
C GLU A 257 -6.48 11.65 -22.30
N MET A 258 -6.40 12.98 -22.12
CA MET A 258 -5.37 13.78 -22.72
C MET A 258 -4.09 13.70 -21.88
N VAL A 259 -3.06 13.06 -22.41
CA VAL A 259 -1.76 12.94 -21.75
C VAL A 259 -0.97 14.24 -21.85
N PRO A 260 -0.60 14.88 -20.73
CA PRO A 260 0.25 16.07 -20.76
C PRO A 260 1.62 15.76 -21.37
N SER A 261 2.14 16.70 -22.20
CA SER A 261 3.41 16.50 -22.89
C SER A 261 4.64 16.37 -21.97
N TRP A 262 4.51 16.83 -20.73
CA TRP A 262 5.56 16.74 -19.71
C TRP A 262 5.49 15.45 -18.87
N ALA A 263 4.40 14.66 -18.98
CA ALA A 263 4.24 13.43 -18.20
C ALA A 263 5.17 12.33 -18.73
N VAL A 264 6.00 11.80 -17.84
CA VAL A 264 6.93 10.71 -18.12
C VAL A 264 6.49 9.38 -17.50
N GLY A 265 5.50 9.42 -16.61
CA GLY A 265 4.86 8.30 -15.95
C GLY A 265 3.54 8.73 -15.35
N ALA A 266 2.79 7.80 -14.82
CA ALA A 266 1.58 8.09 -14.05
C ALA A 266 1.35 7.01 -12.98
N GLU A 267 0.55 7.38 -11.97
CA GLU A 267 -0.06 6.48 -10.99
C GLU A 267 -1.57 6.59 -11.14
N ARG A 268 -2.32 5.59 -10.68
CA ARG A 268 -3.78 5.60 -10.81
C ARG A 268 -4.43 5.37 -9.46
N ILE A 269 -5.47 6.16 -9.20
CA ILE A 269 -6.35 6.03 -8.05
C ILE A 269 -7.79 5.83 -8.50
N TRP A 270 -8.60 5.29 -7.61
CA TRP A 270 -9.99 4.96 -7.84
C TRP A 270 -10.88 5.50 -6.73
N ARG A 271 -12.08 5.96 -7.10
CA ARG A 271 -13.14 6.35 -6.17
C ARG A 271 -14.41 5.57 -6.49
N ARG A 272 -15.17 5.19 -5.47
CA ARG A 272 -16.54 4.75 -5.71
C ARG A 272 -17.38 5.95 -6.10
N ARG A 273 -18.17 5.83 -7.15
CA ARG A 273 -19.16 6.85 -7.49
C ARG A 273 -20.23 6.84 -6.40
N ALA A 274 -20.63 8.02 -5.92
CA ALA A 274 -21.80 8.14 -5.07
C ALA A 274 -23.01 7.51 -5.78
N ALA A 275 -23.78 6.68 -5.10
CA ALA A 275 -25.02 6.17 -5.65
C ALA A 275 -25.90 7.36 -6.04
N PHE A 276 -26.26 7.45 -7.32
CA PHE A 276 -27.15 8.50 -7.80
C PHE A 276 -28.56 8.18 -7.26
N THR A 277 -28.90 8.79 -6.15
CA THR A 277 -30.25 8.79 -5.62
C THR A 277 -31.06 9.80 -6.45
N LEU A 278 -31.95 9.32 -7.30
CA LEU A 278 -32.94 10.20 -7.91
C LEU A 278 -33.73 10.89 -6.79
N PRO A 279 -33.89 12.22 -6.85
CA PRO A 279 -34.79 12.89 -5.92
C PRO A 279 -36.17 12.25 -6.06
N SER A 280 -36.76 11.84 -4.94
CA SER A 280 -38.14 11.41 -4.91
C SER A 280 -38.98 12.61 -5.34
N PHE A 281 -39.58 12.55 -6.53
CA PHE A 281 -40.65 13.46 -6.87
C PHE A 281 -41.85 13.07 -5.98
N GLU A 282 -42.00 13.79 -4.87
CA GLU A 282 -43.30 13.79 -4.17
C GLU A 282 -44.29 14.53 -5.08
N GLU A 283 -45.35 13.81 -5.51
CA GLU A 283 -46.50 14.37 -6.21
C GLU A 283 -47.41 15.16 -5.20
#